data_d36be623b63709bb83a336ccba5ab6a5
#
_entry.id   d36be623b63709bb83a336ccba5ab6a5
#
_cell.length_a   1.000
_cell.length_b   1.000
_cell.length_c   1.000
_cell.angle_alpha   90.00
_cell.angle_beta   90.00
_cell.angle_gamma   90.00
#
_symmetry.space_group_name_H-M   'P 1'
#
loop_
_entity.id
_entity.type
_entity.pdbx_description
1 polymer ?
#
loop_
_entity_poly.entity_id
_entity_poly.type
_entity_poly.pdbx_seq_one_letter_code
_entity_poly.pdbx_strand_id
1 'polypeptide(L)'
;MKRLAVAALMFASPAFAEGELKVYHFFEYIPQELVDKFTAETGIAVTIDTYDSNESMLASLKAGKLGQYDVAVPGDFMVGIMAADGMLDSFTPAEMTNLGNIAPQWLDVPFDPGRKHSIPYQWGTTSFAVNRDVYQGDIGSLGIIFNPPEELMGKINVLDSQNEVLILGSLYLGLPQCSTDREQLKALNDMLLAAKPSWASFGSDIAKDVLVSGDAAAGMIYNGFSAKARAEGANIEYSYPKEGHVVWMDNMVLLKDAPNRENAIKFMNFLLVPENAAAVTNYAAYISGVQGVEPFLDDAIKNSPENNPPAGITPGVFAQACDEATQKLYDAVWTNLKK
;
A
#
# COMPACT_ATOMS: atom_id res chain seq x y z
N MET A 1 16.61 -13.62 -70.29
CA MET A 1 16.82 -12.52 -69.32
C MET A 1 16.30 -13.02 -67.97
N LYS A 2 17.18 -13.48 -67.07
CA LYS A 2 16.81 -13.97 -65.71
C LYS A 2 16.93 -12.78 -64.77
N ARG A 3 15.81 -12.37 -64.13
CA ARG A 3 15.78 -11.37 -63.07
C ARG A 3 16.14 -12.03 -61.76
N LEU A 4 17.29 -11.69 -61.18
CA LEU A 4 17.60 -12.02 -59.79
C LEU A 4 16.81 -11.08 -58.89
N ALA A 5 15.98 -11.65 -58.03
CA ALA A 5 15.35 -10.95 -56.90
C ALA A 5 16.37 -10.99 -55.73
N VAL A 6 16.86 -9.85 -55.31
CA VAL A 6 17.69 -9.71 -54.10
C VAL A 6 16.70 -9.55 -52.93
N ALA A 7 16.59 -10.57 -52.08
CA ALA A 7 15.87 -10.48 -50.81
C ALA A 7 16.76 -9.74 -49.81
N ALA A 8 16.35 -8.53 -49.39
CA ALA A 8 16.98 -7.82 -48.30
C ALA A 8 16.53 -8.47 -46.97
N LEU A 9 17.43 -9.21 -46.31
CA LEU A 9 17.28 -9.62 -44.95
C LEU A 9 17.41 -8.38 -44.04
N MET A 10 16.32 -7.91 -43.47
CA MET A 10 16.38 -6.96 -42.36
C MET A 10 16.88 -7.73 -41.13
N PHE A 11 18.11 -7.51 -40.73
CA PHE A 11 18.60 -7.90 -39.41
C PHE A 11 17.97 -6.97 -38.40
N ALA A 12 17.04 -7.49 -37.63
CA ALA A 12 16.60 -6.85 -36.37
C ALA A 12 17.80 -6.91 -35.43
N SER A 13 18.45 -5.77 -35.21
CA SER A 13 19.47 -5.64 -34.17
C SER A 13 18.79 -5.92 -32.83
N PRO A 14 19.36 -6.75 -31.93
CA PRO A 14 18.87 -6.83 -30.58
C PRO A 14 18.97 -5.42 -29.98
N ALA A 15 17.86 -4.89 -29.49
CA ALA A 15 17.85 -3.67 -28.71
C ALA A 15 18.63 -3.99 -27.42
N PHE A 16 19.85 -3.52 -27.32
CA PHE A 16 20.58 -3.52 -26.05
C PHE A 16 19.83 -2.53 -25.13
N ALA A 17 19.57 -2.97 -23.90
CA ALA A 17 19.02 -2.07 -22.89
C ALA A 17 19.94 -0.85 -22.74
N GLU A 18 19.40 0.37 -22.88
CA GLU A 18 20.16 1.62 -22.73
C GLU A 18 20.48 1.95 -21.27
N GLY A 19 20.16 1.05 -20.35
CA GLY A 19 20.40 1.21 -18.91
C GLY A 19 19.63 0.19 -18.07
N GLU A 20 19.81 0.28 -16.78
CA GLU A 20 19.09 -0.53 -15.79
C GLU A 20 18.40 0.36 -14.76
N LEU A 21 17.39 -0.20 -14.10
CA LEU A 21 16.67 0.38 -12.98
C LEU A 21 16.37 -0.72 -11.95
N LYS A 22 16.66 -0.46 -10.69
CA LYS A 22 16.40 -1.39 -9.59
C LYS A 22 15.39 -0.79 -8.63
N VAL A 23 14.22 -1.42 -8.54
CA VAL A 23 13.07 -0.99 -7.73
C VAL A 23 12.89 -1.93 -6.55
N TYR A 24 12.76 -1.40 -5.35
CA TYR A 24 12.43 -2.15 -4.14
C TYR A 24 10.97 -1.88 -3.79
N HIS A 25 10.11 -2.89 -3.87
CA HIS A 25 8.67 -2.74 -4.00
C HIS A 25 7.89 -3.71 -3.11
N PHE A 26 6.60 -3.48 -2.89
CA PHE A 26 5.71 -4.48 -2.34
C PHE A 26 5.41 -5.58 -3.38
N PHE A 27 5.08 -6.78 -2.89
CA PHE A 27 4.71 -7.91 -3.72
C PHE A 27 3.38 -7.64 -4.45
N GLU A 28 3.24 -8.10 -5.71
CA GLU A 28 2.02 -7.99 -6.53
C GLU A 28 1.38 -6.59 -6.60
N TYR A 29 2.19 -5.55 -6.76
CA TYR A 29 1.73 -4.16 -6.65
C TYR A 29 1.96 -3.32 -7.92
N ILE A 30 2.56 -3.89 -8.94
CA ILE A 30 2.72 -3.31 -10.29
C ILE A 30 2.55 -4.42 -11.34
N PRO A 31 1.76 -4.21 -12.43
CA PRO A 31 1.62 -5.21 -13.47
C PRO A 31 2.90 -5.31 -14.32
N GLN A 32 3.30 -6.55 -14.67
CA GLN A 32 4.49 -6.80 -15.48
C GLN A 32 4.40 -6.13 -16.86
N GLU A 33 3.20 -6.09 -17.46
CA GLU A 33 2.96 -5.45 -18.75
C GLU A 33 3.31 -3.95 -18.74
N LEU A 34 3.12 -3.26 -17.60
CA LEU A 34 3.49 -1.86 -17.45
C LEU A 34 5.01 -1.68 -17.36
N VAL A 35 5.68 -2.60 -16.68
CA VAL A 35 7.16 -2.66 -16.62
C VAL A 35 7.74 -2.91 -18.02
N ASP A 36 7.16 -3.85 -18.76
CA ASP A 36 7.55 -4.16 -20.13
C ASP A 36 7.32 -2.98 -21.08
N LYS A 37 6.19 -2.25 -20.90
CA LYS A 37 5.91 -1.01 -21.62
C LYS A 37 6.99 0.03 -21.39
N PHE A 38 7.38 0.27 -20.12
CA PHE A 38 8.47 1.21 -19.81
C PHE A 38 9.78 0.81 -20.47
N THR A 39 10.14 -0.47 -20.39
CA THR A 39 11.36 -1.00 -21.04
C THR A 39 11.31 -0.85 -22.55
N ALA A 40 10.15 -1.12 -23.17
CA ALA A 40 9.99 -0.95 -24.63
C ALA A 40 10.09 0.51 -25.08
N GLU A 41 9.57 1.45 -24.29
CA GLU A 41 9.61 2.89 -24.62
C GLU A 41 10.97 3.54 -24.38
N THR A 42 11.74 3.04 -23.39
CA THR A 42 12.95 3.72 -22.92
C THR A 42 14.24 2.96 -23.16
N GLY A 43 14.17 1.66 -23.47
CA GLY A 43 15.34 0.78 -23.51
C GLY A 43 15.93 0.46 -22.14
N ILE A 44 15.29 0.87 -21.03
CA ILE A 44 15.77 0.65 -19.66
C ILE A 44 15.23 -0.66 -19.12
N ALA A 45 16.10 -1.60 -18.75
CA ALA A 45 15.72 -2.84 -18.11
C ALA A 45 15.37 -2.60 -16.63
N VAL A 46 14.19 -3.03 -16.19
CA VAL A 46 13.74 -2.87 -14.80
C VAL A 46 13.81 -4.19 -14.05
N THR A 47 14.44 -4.17 -12.88
CA THR A 47 14.43 -5.28 -11.91
C THR A 47 13.67 -4.85 -10.68
N ILE A 48 12.73 -5.69 -10.24
CA ILE A 48 11.93 -5.45 -9.04
C ILE A 48 12.26 -6.53 -8.01
N ASP A 49 12.77 -6.11 -6.86
CA ASP A 49 12.86 -6.94 -5.66
C ASP A 49 11.75 -6.53 -4.70
N THR A 50 11.26 -7.48 -3.91
CA THR A 50 10.11 -7.25 -3.03
C THR A 50 10.47 -7.30 -1.55
N TYR A 51 9.61 -6.70 -0.74
CA TYR A 51 9.61 -6.75 0.72
C TYR A 51 8.18 -6.85 1.26
N ASP A 52 8.06 -7.33 2.51
CA ASP A 52 6.75 -7.63 3.12
C ASP A 52 6.21 -6.47 3.96
N SER A 53 7.09 -5.59 4.49
CA SER A 53 6.70 -4.46 5.34
C SER A 53 7.65 -3.27 5.23
N ASN A 54 7.17 -2.08 5.59
CA ASN A 54 7.99 -0.87 5.68
C ASN A 54 9.20 -1.05 6.60
N GLU A 55 9.01 -1.76 7.71
CA GLU A 55 10.04 -2.03 8.71
C GLU A 55 11.12 -2.97 8.16
N SER A 56 10.75 -4.03 7.45
CA SER A 56 11.70 -4.96 6.81
C SER A 56 12.47 -4.28 5.69
N MET A 57 11.82 -3.42 4.89
CA MET A 57 12.46 -2.58 3.89
C MET A 57 13.51 -1.67 4.53
N LEU A 58 13.13 -0.89 5.56
CA LEU A 58 14.02 0.05 6.24
C LEU A 58 15.22 -0.67 6.85
N ALA A 59 14.99 -1.78 7.55
CA ALA A 59 16.06 -2.60 8.14
C ALA A 59 17.03 -3.10 7.08
N SER A 60 16.52 -3.56 5.94
CA SER A 60 17.31 -4.06 4.80
C SER A 60 18.19 -2.96 4.19
N LEU A 61 17.61 -1.77 3.97
CA LEU A 61 18.35 -0.61 3.45
C LEU A 61 19.45 -0.17 4.41
N LYS A 62 19.15 -0.11 5.72
CA LYS A 62 20.15 0.22 6.78
C LYS A 62 21.23 -0.85 6.92
N ALA A 63 20.93 -2.11 6.61
CA ALA A 63 21.91 -3.22 6.64
C ALA A 63 22.84 -3.26 5.42
N GLY A 64 22.82 -2.24 4.54
CA GLY A 64 23.77 -2.10 3.44
C GLY A 64 23.17 -2.26 2.04
N LYS A 65 21.85 -2.28 1.90
CA LYS A 65 21.20 -2.27 0.58
C LYS A 65 20.94 -0.85 0.05
N LEU A 66 21.10 0.21 0.86
CA LEU A 66 21.09 1.58 0.36
C LEU A 66 22.22 1.76 -0.67
N GLY A 67 21.93 2.38 -1.82
CA GLY A 67 22.87 2.45 -2.94
C GLY A 67 22.90 1.20 -3.84
N GLN A 68 22.09 0.16 -3.55
CA GLN A 68 21.89 -0.97 -4.46
C GLN A 68 20.58 -0.87 -5.24
N TYR A 69 19.62 -0.09 -4.75
CA TYR A 69 18.36 0.22 -5.40
C TYR A 69 18.31 1.70 -5.78
N ASP A 70 17.50 2.01 -6.79
CA ASP A 70 17.29 3.37 -7.29
C ASP A 70 16.03 3.98 -6.68
N VAL A 71 14.97 3.18 -6.56
CA VAL A 71 13.64 3.57 -6.10
C VAL A 71 13.14 2.58 -5.06
N ALA A 72 12.42 3.09 -4.05
CA ALA A 72 11.62 2.26 -3.15
C ALA A 72 10.17 2.80 -3.07
N VAL A 73 9.25 2.00 -2.51
CA VAL A 73 7.83 2.37 -2.42
C VAL A 73 7.33 2.31 -0.96
N PRO A 74 7.83 3.19 -0.08
CA PRO A 74 7.39 3.25 1.32
C PRO A 74 5.99 3.86 1.49
N GLY A 75 5.33 3.48 2.59
CA GLY A 75 4.16 4.16 3.09
C GLY A 75 4.48 5.59 3.58
N ASP A 76 3.44 6.41 3.75
CA ASP A 76 3.51 7.82 4.10
C ASP A 76 4.39 8.13 5.31
N PHE A 77 4.13 7.49 6.46
CA PHE A 77 4.91 7.70 7.69
C PHE A 77 6.39 7.34 7.53
N MET A 78 6.67 6.31 6.72
CA MET A 78 8.02 5.83 6.46
C MET A 78 8.81 6.79 5.58
N VAL A 79 8.17 7.51 4.64
CA VAL A 79 8.81 8.58 3.86
C VAL A 79 9.42 9.62 4.78
N GLY A 80 8.65 10.08 5.79
CA GLY A 80 9.14 11.06 6.78
C GLY A 80 10.35 10.55 7.57
N ILE A 81 10.33 9.29 8.01
CA ILE A 81 11.44 8.66 8.73
C ILE A 81 12.69 8.56 7.83
N MET A 82 12.53 8.08 6.60
CA MET A 82 13.65 7.93 5.66
C MET A 82 14.25 9.29 5.25
N ALA A 83 13.41 10.33 5.10
CA ALA A 83 13.88 11.68 4.82
C ALA A 83 14.69 12.25 6.00
N ALA A 84 14.21 12.08 7.24
CA ALA A 84 14.91 12.51 8.45
C ALA A 84 16.25 11.78 8.64
N ASP A 85 16.32 10.51 8.29
CA ASP A 85 17.53 9.68 8.33
C ASP A 85 18.50 9.95 7.16
N GLY A 86 18.15 10.86 6.22
CA GLY A 86 19.00 11.21 5.08
C GLY A 86 19.15 10.08 4.04
N MET A 87 18.18 9.18 3.98
CA MET A 87 18.19 8.01 3.09
C MET A 87 17.56 8.30 1.71
N LEU A 88 16.95 9.47 1.53
CA LEU A 88 16.30 9.88 0.29
C LEU A 88 17.13 10.95 -0.44
N ASP A 89 17.17 10.85 -1.77
CA ASP A 89 17.61 11.96 -2.63
C ASP A 89 16.40 12.85 -2.95
N SER A 90 16.68 14.02 -3.50
CA SER A 90 15.65 14.97 -3.94
C SER A 90 15.63 15.09 -5.45
N PHE A 91 14.50 15.52 -5.97
CA PHE A 91 14.33 15.90 -7.36
C PHE A 91 13.75 17.32 -7.46
N THR A 92 13.96 17.94 -8.60
CA THR A 92 13.43 19.27 -8.90
C THR A 92 12.16 19.18 -9.75
N PRO A 93 11.29 20.21 -9.75
CA PRO A 93 10.15 20.25 -10.67
C PRO A 93 10.54 20.18 -12.16
N ALA A 94 11.75 20.60 -12.50
CA ALA A 94 12.27 20.53 -13.87
C ALA A 94 12.60 19.08 -14.29
N GLU A 95 13.02 18.24 -13.35
CA GLU A 95 13.27 16.81 -13.59
C GLU A 95 11.96 16.02 -13.60
N MET A 96 11.01 16.41 -12.75
CA MET A 96 9.70 15.74 -12.58
C MET A 96 8.61 16.47 -13.38
N THR A 97 8.68 16.34 -14.71
CA THR A 97 7.80 17.07 -15.65
C THR A 97 6.32 16.76 -15.50
N ASN A 98 5.98 15.62 -14.93
CA ASN A 98 4.60 15.16 -14.75
C ASN A 98 4.03 15.41 -13.33
N LEU A 99 4.72 16.18 -12.47
CA LEU A 99 4.19 16.55 -11.13
C LEU A 99 2.81 17.21 -11.19
N GLY A 100 2.49 17.94 -12.26
CA GLY A 100 1.19 18.55 -12.47
C GLY A 100 0.02 17.55 -12.59
N ASN A 101 0.32 16.28 -12.78
CA ASN A 101 -0.68 15.20 -12.83
C ASN A 101 -1.02 14.65 -11.43
N ILE A 102 -0.29 15.04 -10.39
CA ILE A 102 -0.66 14.66 -9.01
C ILE A 102 -1.99 15.31 -8.65
N ALA A 103 -2.90 14.55 -8.04
CA ALA A 103 -4.18 15.06 -7.59
C ALA A 103 -3.97 16.19 -6.55
N PRO A 104 -4.73 17.30 -6.61
CA PRO A 104 -4.44 18.52 -5.84
C PRO A 104 -4.29 18.31 -4.33
N GLN A 105 -5.06 17.40 -3.75
CA GLN A 105 -4.99 17.06 -2.31
C GLN A 105 -3.69 16.37 -1.90
N TRP A 106 -2.90 15.87 -2.85
CA TRP A 106 -1.66 15.14 -2.62
C TRP A 106 -0.38 15.91 -3.04
N LEU A 107 -0.53 17.17 -3.50
CA LEU A 107 0.61 18.00 -3.90
C LEU A 107 1.47 18.47 -2.72
N ASP A 108 0.83 18.71 -1.58
CA ASP A 108 1.52 19.10 -0.34
C ASP A 108 1.06 18.19 0.80
N VAL A 109 2.00 17.43 1.35
CA VAL A 109 1.72 16.42 2.37
C VAL A 109 2.67 16.58 3.56
N PRO A 110 2.21 16.32 4.80
CA PRO A 110 3.02 16.55 5.99
C PRO A 110 4.33 15.75 6.05
N PHE A 111 4.35 14.57 5.47
CA PHE A 111 5.50 13.66 5.49
C PHE A 111 6.57 13.98 4.43
N ASP A 112 6.23 14.81 3.41
CA ASP A 112 7.17 15.31 2.38
C ASP A 112 6.68 16.67 1.85
N PRO A 113 6.85 17.77 2.62
CA PRO A 113 6.36 19.09 2.23
C PRO A 113 6.94 19.55 0.89
N GLY A 114 6.03 19.83 -0.05
CA GLY A 114 6.37 20.26 -1.41
C GLY A 114 6.88 19.15 -2.31
N ARG A 115 6.68 17.87 -1.95
CA ARG A 115 7.03 16.70 -2.79
C ARG A 115 8.46 16.76 -3.31
N LYS A 116 9.43 16.80 -2.40
CA LYS A 116 10.85 16.90 -2.74
C LYS A 116 11.51 15.55 -2.98
N HIS A 117 11.01 14.51 -2.33
CA HIS A 117 11.61 13.18 -2.27
C HIS A 117 10.69 12.08 -2.82
N SER A 118 9.38 12.34 -2.87
CA SER A 118 8.38 11.32 -3.15
C SER A 118 7.32 11.79 -4.16
N ILE A 119 6.79 10.84 -4.91
CA ILE A 119 5.53 11.00 -5.66
C ILE A 119 4.49 10.04 -5.09
N PRO A 120 3.19 10.39 -5.10
CA PRO A 120 2.14 9.46 -4.71
C PRO A 120 2.10 8.29 -5.71
N TYR A 121 1.98 7.07 -5.19
CA TYR A 121 1.85 5.87 -5.99
C TYR A 121 0.42 5.36 -5.95
N GLN A 122 0.02 4.77 -4.83
CA GLN A 122 -1.34 4.33 -4.55
C GLN A 122 -1.74 4.79 -3.15
N TRP A 123 -3.04 4.99 -2.91
CA TRP A 123 -3.54 5.19 -1.56
C TRP A 123 -4.78 4.33 -1.35
N GLY A 124 -5.07 4.04 -0.11
CA GLY A 124 -6.20 3.21 0.23
C GLY A 124 -6.58 3.32 1.69
N THR A 125 -7.40 2.38 2.11
CA THR A 125 -7.89 2.30 3.47
C THR A 125 -7.71 0.90 4.05
N THR A 126 -7.50 0.83 5.35
CA THR A 126 -7.52 -0.41 6.13
C THR A 126 -8.67 -0.37 7.11
N SER A 127 -9.48 -1.39 7.06
CA SER A 127 -10.57 -1.62 7.99
C SER A 127 -10.80 -3.14 8.12
N PHE A 128 -12.04 -3.58 8.05
CA PHE A 128 -12.37 -4.99 8.02
C PHE A 128 -13.44 -5.28 6.97
N ALA A 129 -13.54 -6.55 6.58
CA ALA A 129 -14.63 -7.04 5.76
C ALA A 129 -15.23 -8.31 6.38
N VAL A 130 -16.44 -8.63 5.97
CA VAL A 130 -17.12 -9.86 6.36
C VAL A 130 -17.56 -10.66 5.13
N ASN A 131 -17.57 -11.97 5.26
CA ASN A 131 -18.22 -12.85 4.30
C ASN A 131 -19.72 -12.90 4.64
N ARG A 132 -20.55 -12.34 3.76
CA ARG A 132 -22.00 -12.23 3.94
C ARG A 132 -22.74 -13.57 3.82
N ASP A 133 -22.09 -14.62 3.33
CA ASP A 133 -22.65 -15.97 3.38
C ASP A 133 -22.60 -16.57 4.79
N VAL A 134 -21.71 -16.03 5.66
CA VAL A 134 -21.51 -16.50 7.03
C VAL A 134 -22.10 -15.54 8.06
N TYR A 135 -21.90 -14.24 7.89
CA TYR A 135 -22.33 -13.23 8.87
C TYR A 135 -23.27 -12.20 8.23
N GLN A 136 -24.52 -12.14 8.75
CA GLN A 136 -25.58 -11.24 8.29
C GLN A 136 -25.86 -10.06 9.23
N GLY A 137 -25.08 -9.95 10.32
CA GLY A 137 -25.27 -8.89 11.33
C GLY A 137 -24.74 -7.52 10.90
N ASP A 138 -24.84 -6.56 11.81
CA ASP A 138 -24.33 -5.20 11.64
C ASP A 138 -22.81 -5.19 11.63
N ILE A 139 -22.22 -4.44 10.67
CA ILE A 139 -20.77 -4.25 10.51
C ILE A 139 -20.35 -2.79 10.73
N GLY A 140 -21.19 -1.97 11.31
CA GLY A 140 -20.93 -0.54 11.55
C GLY A 140 -19.92 -0.23 12.66
N SER A 141 -19.22 -1.23 13.23
CA SER A 141 -18.29 -1.05 14.34
C SER A 141 -17.08 -1.97 14.26
N LEU A 142 -15.91 -1.47 14.66
CA LEU A 142 -14.69 -2.25 14.89
C LEU A 142 -14.86 -3.33 15.97
N GLY A 143 -15.98 -3.32 16.70
CA GLY A 143 -16.37 -4.38 17.61
C GLY A 143 -16.40 -5.77 16.95
N ILE A 144 -16.65 -5.86 15.64
CA ILE A 144 -16.55 -7.11 14.87
C ILE A 144 -15.16 -7.77 15.02
N ILE A 145 -14.10 -6.98 15.12
CA ILE A 145 -12.73 -7.49 15.28
C ILE A 145 -12.33 -7.62 16.75
N PHE A 146 -12.67 -6.62 17.59
CA PHE A 146 -12.12 -6.51 18.94
C PHE A 146 -13.05 -7.00 20.06
N ASN A 147 -14.33 -7.17 19.78
CA ASN A 147 -15.33 -7.77 20.69
C ASN A 147 -16.43 -8.44 19.85
N PRO A 148 -16.07 -9.48 19.07
CA PRO A 148 -16.98 -10.06 18.10
C PRO A 148 -18.17 -10.77 18.74
N PRO A 149 -19.30 -10.88 18.01
CA PRO A 149 -20.40 -11.74 18.39
C PRO A 149 -19.98 -13.22 18.37
N GLU A 150 -20.71 -14.06 19.09
CA GLU A 150 -20.39 -15.47 19.31
C GLU A 150 -20.18 -16.25 18.00
N GLU A 151 -20.96 -15.95 16.97
CA GLU A 151 -20.91 -16.60 15.66
C GLU A 151 -19.62 -16.34 14.88
N LEU A 152 -18.87 -15.28 15.21
CA LEU A 152 -17.56 -14.93 14.63
C LEU A 152 -16.37 -15.40 15.46
N MET A 153 -16.59 -15.94 16.66
CA MET A 153 -15.52 -16.41 17.53
C MET A 153 -14.70 -17.52 16.86
N GLY A 154 -13.37 -17.32 16.80
CA GLY A 154 -12.43 -18.24 16.16
C GLY A 154 -12.49 -18.24 14.63
N LYS A 155 -13.09 -17.21 14.01
CA LYS A 155 -13.25 -17.11 12.54
C LYS A 155 -12.81 -15.75 11.99
N ILE A 156 -11.90 -15.07 12.68
CA ILE A 156 -11.45 -13.73 12.30
C ILE A 156 -9.98 -13.80 11.90
N ASN A 157 -9.63 -13.24 10.75
CA ASN A 157 -8.24 -12.95 10.40
C ASN A 157 -7.86 -11.53 10.83
N VAL A 158 -6.68 -11.38 11.42
CA VAL A 158 -6.11 -10.07 11.76
C VAL A 158 -4.84 -9.86 10.95
N LEU A 159 -4.60 -8.63 10.50
CA LEU A 159 -3.39 -8.32 9.75
C LEU A 159 -2.13 -8.53 10.61
N ASP A 160 -1.07 -9.03 10.00
CA ASP A 160 0.25 -9.07 10.65
C ASP A 160 1.00 -7.74 10.41
N SER A 161 0.34 -6.65 10.81
CA SER A 161 0.83 -5.29 10.72
C SER A 161 0.60 -4.57 12.04
N GLN A 162 1.69 -4.26 12.74
CA GLN A 162 1.65 -3.58 14.03
C GLN A 162 0.85 -2.28 13.95
N ASN A 163 1.17 -1.41 13.00
CA ASN A 163 0.53 -0.10 12.88
C ASN A 163 -0.98 -0.23 12.69
N GLU A 164 -1.42 -1.05 11.73
CA GLU A 164 -2.83 -1.24 11.40
C GLU A 164 -3.64 -1.73 12.61
N VAL A 165 -3.12 -2.76 13.29
CA VAL A 165 -3.82 -3.35 14.44
C VAL A 165 -3.90 -2.39 15.61
N LEU A 166 -2.80 -1.68 15.93
CA LEU A 166 -2.76 -0.78 17.08
C LEU A 166 -3.54 0.51 16.82
N ILE A 167 -3.56 1.03 15.58
CA ILE A 167 -4.38 2.20 15.23
C ILE A 167 -5.86 1.84 15.29
N LEU A 168 -6.29 0.75 14.65
CA LEU A 168 -7.70 0.34 14.69
C LEU A 168 -8.16 -0.01 16.11
N GLY A 169 -7.30 -0.66 16.90
CA GLY A 169 -7.56 -0.89 18.32
C GLY A 169 -7.69 0.40 19.13
N SER A 170 -6.86 1.38 18.85
CA SER A 170 -6.94 2.71 19.48
C SER A 170 -8.22 3.44 19.09
N LEU A 171 -8.58 3.41 17.80
CA LEU A 171 -9.86 3.98 17.32
C LEU A 171 -11.07 3.33 18.02
N TYR A 172 -11.07 2.00 18.14
CA TYR A 172 -12.12 1.28 18.83
C TYR A 172 -12.31 1.73 20.29
N LEU A 173 -11.21 2.03 20.99
CA LEU A 173 -11.22 2.52 22.36
C LEU A 173 -11.37 4.05 22.47
N GLY A 174 -11.40 4.79 21.38
CA GLY A 174 -11.40 6.26 21.38
C GLY A 174 -10.10 6.86 21.91
N LEU A 175 -8.97 6.17 21.75
CA LEU A 175 -7.65 6.60 22.22
C LEU A 175 -6.88 7.35 21.09
N PRO A 176 -6.05 8.34 21.45
CA PRO A 176 -5.18 8.98 20.48
C PRO A 176 -4.04 8.05 20.03
N GLN A 177 -3.53 8.26 18.82
CA GLN A 177 -2.27 7.65 18.39
C GLN A 177 -1.10 8.25 19.19
N CYS A 178 0.02 7.53 19.23
CA CYS A 178 1.26 7.95 19.90
C CYS A 178 1.07 8.34 21.38
N SER A 179 0.13 7.70 22.08
CA SER A 179 -0.07 7.95 23.51
C SER A 179 1.12 7.42 24.33
N THR A 180 1.57 8.25 25.29
CA THR A 180 2.53 7.85 26.34
C THR A 180 1.84 7.57 27.68
N ASP A 181 0.52 7.69 27.73
CA ASP A 181 -0.27 7.42 28.93
C ASP A 181 -0.32 5.89 29.19
N ARG A 182 0.17 5.51 30.36
CA ARG A 182 0.26 4.09 30.74
C ARG A 182 -1.08 3.41 30.88
N GLU A 183 -2.11 4.12 31.33
CA GLU A 183 -3.46 3.55 31.47
C GLU A 183 -4.09 3.32 30.09
N GLN A 184 -3.88 4.24 29.15
CA GLN A 184 -4.34 4.07 27.77
C GLN A 184 -3.62 2.91 27.07
N LEU A 185 -2.29 2.81 27.20
CA LEU A 185 -1.51 1.70 26.66
C LEU A 185 -1.89 0.37 27.28
N LYS A 186 -2.16 0.36 28.61
CA LYS A 186 -2.66 -0.83 29.29
C LYS A 186 -4.04 -1.23 28.77
N ALA A 187 -4.96 -0.27 28.61
CA ALA A 187 -6.30 -0.54 28.08
C ALA A 187 -6.24 -1.13 26.66
N LEU A 188 -5.37 -0.58 25.79
CA LEU A 188 -5.15 -1.12 24.45
C LEU A 188 -4.60 -2.55 24.50
N ASN A 189 -3.56 -2.80 25.30
CA ASN A 189 -2.98 -4.12 25.47
C ASN A 189 -3.99 -5.15 25.99
N ASP A 190 -4.73 -4.79 27.03
CA ASP A 190 -5.70 -5.70 27.66
C ASP A 190 -6.86 -6.02 26.70
N MET A 191 -7.34 -5.04 25.93
CA MET A 191 -8.38 -5.24 24.93
C MET A 191 -7.90 -6.19 23.83
N LEU A 192 -6.69 -5.98 23.29
CA LEU A 192 -6.13 -6.85 22.26
C LEU A 192 -5.93 -8.29 22.74
N LEU A 193 -5.43 -8.48 23.96
CA LEU A 193 -5.28 -9.81 24.58
C LEU A 193 -6.63 -10.49 24.83
N ALA A 194 -7.65 -9.73 25.20
CA ALA A 194 -9.02 -10.25 25.36
C ALA A 194 -9.66 -10.66 24.01
N ALA A 195 -9.36 -9.92 22.93
CA ALA A 195 -9.86 -10.21 21.60
C ALA A 195 -9.13 -11.41 20.93
N LYS A 196 -7.86 -11.60 21.22
CA LYS A 196 -6.99 -12.61 20.57
C LYS A 196 -7.58 -14.02 20.50
N PRO A 197 -8.25 -14.58 21.53
CA PRO A 197 -8.87 -15.91 21.45
C PRO A 197 -9.99 -16.02 20.40
N SER A 198 -10.53 -14.89 19.91
CA SER A 198 -11.54 -14.84 18.85
C SER A 198 -10.92 -14.91 17.44
N TRP A 199 -9.62 -14.76 17.31
CA TRP A 199 -8.94 -14.69 16.06
C TRP A 199 -8.42 -16.07 15.63
N ALA A 200 -8.70 -16.44 14.38
CA ALA A 200 -8.24 -17.69 13.79
C ALA A 200 -6.81 -17.61 13.28
N SER A 201 -6.41 -16.43 12.77
CA SER A 201 -5.12 -16.24 12.12
C SER A 201 -4.62 -14.80 12.20
N PHE A 202 -3.31 -14.66 12.04
CA PHE A 202 -2.63 -13.41 11.74
C PHE A 202 -1.98 -13.54 10.37
N GLY A 203 -2.34 -12.64 9.44
CA GLY A 203 -1.72 -12.62 8.13
C GLY A 203 -2.27 -11.49 7.26
N SER A 204 -1.37 -10.69 6.71
CA SER A 204 -1.73 -9.61 5.79
C SER A 204 -1.90 -10.14 4.36
N ASP A 205 -0.97 -10.95 3.87
CA ASP A 205 -0.98 -11.48 2.50
C ASP A 205 -2.12 -12.48 2.25
N ILE A 206 -2.51 -13.22 3.30
CA ILE A 206 -3.59 -14.21 3.23
C ILE A 206 -4.98 -13.61 3.46
N ALA A 207 -5.08 -12.31 3.82
CA ALA A 207 -6.33 -11.70 4.29
C ALA A 207 -7.48 -11.83 3.28
N LYS A 208 -7.20 -11.71 1.98
CA LYS A 208 -8.16 -11.94 0.89
C LYS A 208 -8.56 -13.42 0.82
N ASP A 209 -7.58 -14.30 0.74
CA ASP A 209 -7.79 -15.70 0.42
C ASP A 209 -8.57 -16.44 1.50
N VAL A 210 -8.32 -16.15 2.79
CA VAL A 210 -9.07 -16.76 3.89
C VAL A 210 -10.54 -16.31 3.96
N LEU A 211 -10.84 -15.09 3.47
CA LEU A 211 -12.23 -14.63 3.34
C LEU A 211 -12.92 -15.27 2.12
N VAL A 212 -12.21 -15.40 0.99
CA VAL A 212 -12.73 -16.03 -0.23
C VAL A 212 -12.99 -17.52 -0.01
N SER A 213 -12.06 -18.23 0.64
CA SER A 213 -12.21 -19.66 0.96
C SER A 213 -13.27 -19.94 2.04
N GLY A 214 -13.60 -18.95 2.86
CA GLY A 214 -14.47 -19.11 4.03
C GLY A 214 -13.75 -19.68 5.26
N ASP A 215 -12.41 -19.75 5.26
CA ASP A 215 -11.62 -20.10 6.45
C ASP A 215 -11.72 -19.01 7.52
N ALA A 216 -11.97 -17.77 7.11
CA ALA A 216 -12.38 -16.67 7.98
C ALA A 216 -13.76 -16.14 7.56
N ALA A 217 -14.60 -15.82 8.54
CA ALA A 217 -15.91 -15.19 8.34
C ALA A 217 -15.84 -13.66 8.35
N ALA A 218 -14.81 -13.11 9.01
CA ALA A 218 -14.50 -11.69 9.05
C ALA A 218 -12.98 -11.50 9.10
N GLY A 219 -12.49 -10.33 8.76
CA GLY A 219 -11.07 -10.03 8.93
C GLY A 219 -10.71 -8.59 8.65
N MET A 220 -9.65 -8.15 9.30
CA MET A 220 -8.98 -6.90 8.90
C MET A 220 -8.41 -7.08 7.50
N ILE A 221 -8.61 -6.08 6.65
CA ILE A 221 -8.25 -6.18 5.24
C ILE A 221 -8.04 -4.79 4.63
N TYR A 222 -7.20 -4.71 3.63
CA TYR A 222 -7.06 -3.54 2.76
C TYR A 222 -8.21 -3.46 1.76
N ASN A 223 -8.69 -2.24 1.49
CA ASN A 223 -9.81 -2.01 0.56
C ASN A 223 -9.61 -2.68 -0.82
N GLY A 224 -8.40 -2.62 -1.40
CA GLY A 224 -8.10 -3.26 -2.69
C GLY A 224 -8.21 -4.79 -2.64
N PHE A 225 -7.79 -5.43 -1.55
CA PHE A 225 -7.95 -6.88 -1.36
C PHE A 225 -9.43 -7.27 -1.24
N SER A 226 -10.23 -6.45 -0.54
CA SER A 226 -11.68 -6.66 -0.47
C SER A 226 -12.33 -6.53 -1.85
N ALA A 227 -11.93 -5.51 -2.64
CA ALA A 227 -12.42 -5.32 -4.00
C ALA A 227 -12.06 -6.50 -4.92
N LYS A 228 -10.83 -7.03 -4.82
CA LYS A 228 -10.39 -8.24 -5.55
C LYS A 228 -11.19 -9.47 -5.14
N ALA A 229 -11.38 -9.70 -3.84
CA ALA A 229 -12.18 -10.82 -3.34
C ALA A 229 -13.60 -10.80 -3.92
N ARG A 230 -14.23 -9.63 -3.94
CA ARG A 230 -15.57 -9.45 -4.53
C ARG A 230 -15.56 -9.66 -6.05
N ALA A 231 -14.53 -9.20 -6.75
CA ALA A 231 -14.37 -9.44 -8.19
C ALA A 231 -14.18 -10.92 -8.53
N GLU A 232 -13.59 -11.71 -7.65
CA GLU A 232 -13.48 -13.19 -7.74
C GLU A 232 -14.80 -13.90 -7.43
N GLY A 233 -15.87 -13.16 -7.09
CA GLY A 233 -17.22 -13.70 -6.86
C GLY A 233 -17.53 -14.01 -5.40
N ALA A 234 -16.66 -13.67 -4.46
CA ALA A 234 -16.93 -13.84 -3.04
C ALA A 234 -17.95 -12.78 -2.56
N ASN A 235 -18.88 -13.20 -1.69
CA ASN A 235 -19.89 -12.32 -1.10
C ASN A 235 -19.31 -11.54 0.08
N ILE A 236 -18.34 -10.68 -0.21
CA ILE A 236 -17.58 -9.90 0.78
C ILE A 236 -18.12 -8.48 0.83
N GLU A 237 -18.30 -7.96 2.04
CA GLU A 237 -18.68 -6.57 2.29
C GLU A 237 -17.63 -5.89 3.18
N TYR A 238 -17.03 -4.83 2.66
CA TYR A 238 -16.06 -3.97 3.36
C TYR A 238 -16.79 -2.96 4.23
N SER A 239 -16.27 -2.72 5.43
CA SER A 239 -16.86 -1.79 6.39
C SER A 239 -16.08 -0.48 6.48
N TYR A 240 -16.84 0.60 6.61
CA TYR A 240 -16.39 1.90 7.10
C TYR A 240 -17.01 2.14 8.49
N PRO A 241 -16.39 1.64 9.57
CA PRO A 241 -16.98 1.63 10.89
C PRO A 241 -17.08 3.03 11.50
N LYS A 242 -18.01 3.20 12.44
CA LYS A 242 -18.29 4.49 13.10
C LYS A 242 -17.11 5.04 13.90
N GLU A 243 -16.20 4.19 14.34
CA GLU A 243 -14.99 4.59 15.07
C GLU A 243 -13.90 5.16 14.12
N GLY A 244 -14.03 4.94 12.83
CA GLY A 244 -13.07 5.34 11.79
C GLY A 244 -12.27 4.16 11.25
N HIS A 245 -11.37 4.46 10.35
CA HIS A 245 -10.53 3.50 9.64
C HIS A 245 -9.14 4.11 9.39
N VAL A 246 -8.16 3.29 9.00
CA VAL A 246 -6.84 3.80 8.60
C VAL A 246 -6.89 4.25 7.15
N VAL A 247 -6.28 5.38 6.85
CA VAL A 247 -5.93 5.83 5.49
C VAL A 247 -4.42 5.75 5.36
N TRP A 248 -3.94 5.26 4.25
CA TRP A 248 -2.51 5.19 3.96
C TRP A 248 -2.23 5.60 2.52
N MET A 249 -1.00 6.04 2.27
CA MET A 249 -0.50 6.35 0.95
C MET A 249 0.89 5.77 0.78
N ASP A 250 1.02 4.89 -0.19
CA ASP A 250 2.33 4.46 -0.64
C ASP A 250 2.89 5.45 -1.64
N ASN A 251 4.17 5.71 -1.51
CA ASN A 251 4.86 6.72 -2.29
C ASN A 251 6.08 6.11 -2.95
N MET A 252 6.34 6.46 -4.19
CA MET A 252 7.59 6.14 -4.82
C MET A 252 8.63 7.19 -4.44
N VAL A 253 9.77 6.75 -3.91
CA VAL A 253 10.85 7.63 -3.45
C VAL A 253 12.14 7.37 -4.21
N LEU A 254 12.92 8.44 -4.45
CA LEU A 254 14.27 8.35 -4.98
C LEU A 254 15.22 8.07 -3.82
N LEU A 255 15.92 6.94 -3.86
CA LEU A 255 16.85 6.55 -2.81
C LEU A 255 18.16 7.34 -2.89
N LYS A 256 18.77 7.57 -1.73
CA LYS A 256 20.09 8.18 -1.64
C LYS A 256 21.13 7.28 -2.29
N ASP A 257 22.05 7.88 -3.04
CA ASP A 257 23.13 7.19 -3.76
C ASP A 257 22.60 6.16 -4.80
N ALA A 258 21.41 6.42 -5.37
CA ALA A 258 20.82 5.61 -6.44
C ALA A 258 21.79 5.46 -7.61
N PRO A 259 22.21 4.23 -7.99
CA PRO A 259 23.16 4.01 -9.10
C PRO A 259 22.66 4.54 -10.44
N ASN A 260 21.34 4.49 -10.67
CA ASN A 260 20.71 4.85 -11.94
C ASN A 260 19.69 5.98 -11.75
N ARG A 261 20.08 7.06 -11.07
CA ARG A 261 19.21 8.17 -10.68
C ARG A 261 18.39 8.74 -11.85
N GLU A 262 18.98 8.93 -13.01
CA GLU A 262 18.27 9.48 -14.19
C GLU A 262 17.18 8.52 -14.68
N ASN A 263 17.43 7.22 -14.64
CA ASN A 263 16.45 6.19 -15.00
C ASN A 263 15.32 6.12 -13.98
N ALA A 264 15.63 6.31 -12.68
CA ALA A 264 14.64 6.43 -11.62
C ALA A 264 13.68 7.60 -11.86
N ILE A 265 14.20 8.78 -12.19
CA ILE A 265 13.40 9.96 -12.53
C ILE A 265 12.49 9.70 -13.76
N LYS A 266 13.02 9.04 -14.81
CA LYS A 266 12.20 8.65 -15.97
C LYS A 266 11.05 7.72 -15.58
N PHE A 267 11.32 6.72 -14.73
CA PHE A 267 10.33 5.77 -14.28
C PHE A 267 9.25 6.42 -13.39
N MET A 268 9.66 7.29 -12.47
CA MET A 268 8.73 8.06 -11.64
C MET A 268 7.84 8.97 -12.51
N ASN A 269 8.41 9.67 -13.50
CA ASN A 269 7.62 10.45 -14.45
C ASN A 269 6.66 9.59 -15.30
N PHE A 270 7.10 8.40 -15.72
CA PHE A 270 6.27 7.46 -16.48
C PHE A 270 5.04 7.01 -15.67
N LEU A 271 5.20 6.76 -14.38
CA LEU A 271 4.10 6.37 -13.51
C LEU A 271 3.14 7.52 -13.16
N LEU A 272 3.56 8.77 -13.31
CA LEU A 272 2.69 9.94 -13.17
C LEU A 272 1.85 10.23 -14.44
N VAL A 273 2.01 9.47 -15.53
CA VAL A 273 1.10 9.55 -16.68
C VAL A 273 -0.23 8.90 -16.31
N PRO A 274 -1.40 9.57 -16.48
CA PRO A 274 -2.69 9.05 -16.02
C PRO A 274 -3.04 7.64 -16.49
N GLU A 275 -2.76 7.31 -17.76
CA GLU A 275 -2.97 5.96 -18.32
C GLU A 275 -2.11 4.90 -17.60
N ASN A 276 -0.86 5.22 -17.29
CA ASN A 276 0.05 4.30 -16.61
C ASN A 276 -0.31 4.15 -15.12
N ALA A 277 -0.71 5.25 -14.47
CA ALA A 277 -1.22 5.23 -13.11
C ALA A 277 -2.50 4.39 -12.99
N ALA A 278 -3.41 4.51 -13.99
CA ALA A 278 -4.62 3.70 -14.06
C ALA A 278 -4.31 2.21 -14.24
N ALA A 279 -3.28 1.84 -15.00
CA ALA A 279 -2.86 0.44 -15.13
C ALA A 279 -2.43 -0.17 -13.79
N VAL A 280 -1.73 0.61 -12.95
CA VAL A 280 -1.41 0.19 -11.59
C VAL A 280 -2.67 0.04 -10.74
N THR A 281 -3.59 1.02 -10.80
CA THR A 281 -4.86 0.99 -10.06
C THR A 281 -5.73 -0.20 -10.47
N ASN A 282 -5.87 -0.49 -11.76
CA ASN A 282 -6.63 -1.65 -12.24
C ASN A 282 -6.04 -2.97 -11.75
N TYR A 283 -4.71 -3.07 -11.69
CA TYR A 283 -4.03 -4.27 -11.20
C TYR A 283 -4.11 -4.42 -9.68
N ALA A 284 -3.81 -3.36 -8.94
CA ALA A 284 -3.72 -3.39 -7.48
C ALA A 284 -5.09 -3.21 -6.79
N ALA A 285 -6.07 -2.64 -7.50
CA ALA A 285 -7.41 -2.29 -7.02
C ALA A 285 -7.44 -1.20 -5.93
N TYR A 286 -6.35 -0.45 -5.75
CA TYR A 286 -6.29 0.72 -4.88
C TYR A 286 -6.55 2.01 -5.65
N ILE A 287 -6.55 3.15 -4.96
CA ILE A 287 -6.87 4.45 -5.55
C ILE A 287 -5.58 5.15 -5.98
N SER A 288 -5.57 5.71 -7.20
CA SER A 288 -4.42 6.47 -7.69
C SER A 288 -4.24 7.80 -6.95
N GLY A 289 -2.98 8.20 -6.73
CA GLY A 289 -2.63 9.57 -6.35
C GLY A 289 -2.55 10.54 -7.54
N VAL A 290 -2.77 10.07 -8.77
CA VAL A 290 -2.71 10.82 -10.03
C VAL A 290 -4.13 11.17 -10.48
N GLN A 291 -4.37 12.43 -10.88
CA GLN A 291 -5.65 12.87 -11.45
C GLN A 291 -5.79 12.49 -12.94
N GLY A 292 -7.03 12.39 -13.42
CA GLY A 292 -7.31 12.08 -14.82
C GLY A 292 -7.17 10.60 -15.18
N VAL A 293 -7.15 9.71 -14.20
CA VAL A 293 -7.10 8.25 -14.39
C VAL A 293 -8.44 7.65 -14.78
N GLU A 294 -9.57 8.32 -14.49
CA GLU A 294 -10.93 7.80 -14.59
C GLU A 294 -11.31 7.23 -15.97
N PRO A 295 -10.86 7.82 -17.11
CA PRO A 295 -11.15 7.27 -18.43
C PRO A 295 -10.49 5.91 -18.72
N PHE A 296 -9.44 5.57 -17.96
CA PHE A 296 -8.61 4.37 -18.13
C PHE A 296 -8.88 3.29 -17.08
N LEU A 297 -9.77 3.58 -16.10
CA LEU A 297 -10.13 2.62 -15.06
C LEU A 297 -11.15 1.61 -15.57
N ASP A 298 -10.96 0.36 -15.19
CA ASP A 298 -11.94 -0.70 -15.36
C ASP A 298 -13.22 -0.38 -14.56
N ASP A 299 -14.38 -0.70 -15.12
CA ASP A 299 -15.68 -0.40 -14.50
C ASP A 299 -15.82 -1.03 -13.10
N ALA A 300 -15.23 -2.21 -12.89
CA ALA A 300 -15.25 -2.89 -11.59
C ALA A 300 -14.49 -2.09 -10.52
N ILE A 301 -13.37 -1.46 -10.88
CA ILE A 301 -12.55 -0.65 -9.98
C ILE A 301 -13.20 0.72 -9.76
N LYS A 302 -13.64 1.36 -10.84
CA LYS A 302 -14.29 2.68 -10.80
C LYS A 302 -15.53 2.69 -9.92
N ASN A 303 -16.32 1.62 -9.95
CA ASN A 303 -17.58 1.48 -9.21
C ASN A 303 -17.43 0.64 -7.93
N SER A 304 -16.22 0.31 -7.52
CA SER A 304 -15.96 -0.44 -6.31
C SER A 304 -16.43 0.33 -5.06
N PRO A 305 -17.31 -0.22 -4.22
CA PRO A 305 -17.75 0.43 -2.99
C PRO A 305 -16.59 0.60 -1.98
N GLU A 306 -15.56 -0.23 -2.09
CA GLU A 306 -14.34 -0.14 -1.27
C GLU A 306 -13.51 1.10 -1.61
N ASN A 307 -13.63 1.62 -2.83
CA ASN A 307 -12.94 2.82 -3.31
C ASN A 307 -13.86 4.06 -3.35
N ASN A 308 -15.16 3.86 -3.15
CA ASN A 308 -16.18 4.90 -3.17
C ASN A 308 -16.97 4.88 -1.85
N PRO A 309 -16.38 5.34 -0.73
CA PRO A 309 -17.02 5.28 0.57
C PRO A 309 -18.35 6.05 0.57
N PRO A 310 -19.36 5.58 1.32
CA PRO A 310 -20.62 6.29 1.47
C PRO A 310 -20.44 7.71 2.02
N ALA A 311 -21.30 8.63 1.63
CA ALA A 311 -21.28 9.99 2.19
C ALA A 311 -21.56 9.97 3.71
N GLY A 312 -20.84 10.79 4.46
CA GLY A 312 -21.04 10.95 5.90
C GLY A 312 -20.38 9.89 6.79
N ILE A 313 -19.49 9.07 6.24
CA ILE A 313 -18.66 8.17 7.08
C ILE A 313 -17.74 8.98 8.02
N THR A 314 -17.33 8.35 9.11
CA THR A 314 -16.28 8.90 9.97
C THR A 314 -14.98 9.01 9.15
N PRO A 315 -14.31 10.19 9.15
CA PRO A 315 -13.05 10.35 8.44
C PRO A 315 -12.02 9.32 8.89
N GLY A 316 -11.25 8.82 7.93
CA GLY A 316 -10.11 7.97 8.22
C GLY A 316 -8.93 8.75 8.80
N VAL A 317 -7.99 8.05 9.42
CA VAL A 317 -6.80 8.62 10.03
C VAL A 317 -5.55 8.06 9.35
N PHE A 318 -4.57 8.92 9.10
CA PHE A 318 -3.23 8.49 8.71
C PHE A 318 -2.44 8.00 9.93
N ALA A 319 -1.54 7.05 9.72
CA ALA A 319 -0.58 6.66 10.73
C ALA A 319 0.32 7.84 11.11
N GLN A 320 0.52 8.06 12.41
CA GLN A 320 1.43 9.07 12.93
C GLN A 320 2.78 8.44 13.23
N ALA A 321 3.87 9.10 12.81
CA ALA A 321 5.20 8.75 13.25
C ALA A 321 5.37 9.15 14.72
N CYS A 322 5.41 8.17 15.62
CA CYS A 322 5.70 8.40 17.02
C CYS A 322 7.21 8.64 17.23
N ASP A 323 7.57 9.34 18.29
CA ASP A 323 8.97 9.40 18.69
C ASP A 323 9.49 8.01 19.12
N GLU A 324 10.81 7.83 19.14
CA GLU A 324 11.45 6.54 19.41
C GLU A 324 11.05 5.94 20.78
N ALA A 325 10.88 6.78 21.80
CA ALA A 325 10.50 6.33 23.13
C ALA A 325 9.05 5.81 23.15
N THR A 326 8.17 6.52 22.48
CA THR A 326 6.76 6.14 22.32
C THR A 326 6.63 4.89 21.44
N GLN A 327 7.39 4.81 20.33
CA GLN A 327 7.39 3.64 19.47
C GLN A 327 7.74 2.37 20.25
N LYS A 328 8.73 2.40 21.13
CA LYS A 328 9.10 1.26 22.01
C LYS A 328 7.96 0.79 22.91
N LEU A 329 7.05 1.68 23.32
CA LEU A 329 5.88 1.30 24.11
C LEU A 329 4.88 0.52 23.25
N TYR A 330 4.63 0.95 22.02
CA TYR A 330 3.77 0.25 21.08
C TYR A 330 4.38 -1.08 20.63
N ASP A 331 5.70 -1.16 20.43
CA ASP A 331 6.44 -2.40 20.15
C ASP A 331 6.27 -3.41 21.28
N ALA A 332 6.24 -2.95 22.54
CA ALA A 332 6.02 -3.82 23.69
C ALA A 332 4.57 -4.38 23.70
N VAL A 333 3.56 -3.58 23.36
CA VAL A 333 2.17 -4.04 23.22
C VAL A 333 2.08 -5.09 22.11
N TRP A 334 2.66 -4.81 20.94
CA TRP A 334 2.68 -5.74 19.82
C TRP A 334 3.39 -7.06 20.16
N THR A 335 4.59 -6.96 20.74
CA THR A 335 5.35 -8.14 21.18
C THR A 335 4.57 -8.99 22.17
N ASN A 336 3.81 -8.35 23.09
CA ASN A 336 2.99 -9.06 24.04
C ASN A 336 1.79 -9.74 23.36
N LEU A 337 1.18 -9.10 22.39
CA LEU A 337 0.09 -9.66 21.59
C LEU A 337 0.54 -10.89 20.79
N LYS A 338 1.76 -10.89 20.25
CA LYS A 338 2.29 -11.99 19.41
C LYS A 338 2.80 -13.20 20.20
N LYS A 339 2.96 -13.13 21.52
CA LYS A 339 3.27 -14.29 22.40
C LYS A 339 2.07 -15.24 22.50
#